data_fca037129ca7f8e4787d5464b2b714f3
#
_entry.id   fca037129ca7f8e4787d5464b2b714f3
#
_cell.length_a   1.000
_cell.length_b   1.000
_cell.length_c   1.000
_cell.angle_alpha   90.00
_cell.angle_beta   90.00
_cell.angle_gamma   90.00
#
_symmetry.space_group_name_H-M   'P 1'
#
loop_
_entity.id
_entity.type
_entity.pdbx_description
1 polymer ?
#
loop_
_entity_poly.entity_id
_entity_poly.type
_entity_poly.pdbx_seq_one_letter_code
_entity_poly.pdbx_strand_id
1 'polypeptide(L)'
;MTGNNHDIQRDDRRCRHCERQSGERAVRCHDCDGWLCEDCAGTETVECGCGNTVCDDCARTCNECGSRMCGDCAYYCEHCEHSLCEDCQEYCEQCDERYCPYCYERHACANTQDPCYRDPYEGRPVREPFTFGLEIEVDGNHDTDMLRNHRLIAGWCPDGSLHHDGSLEYQSEPMTMSQLTEIRRLVERIATDTDNTLSGGHMHISRTGRQTPARWYWALEALDETQCEALNMRHMTDTRWCELIHGDYCGKDTAINDTHRHTIEFRTFGPWHHDTAGRLDAAVHYMHAMWRFFQKFPVPKLKTRDIQAMSRVAATQAINDTNATTAGRGRI
;
A
#
# COMPACT_ATOMS: atom_id res chain seq x y z
N MET A 1 -56.04 -38.65 20.40
CA MET A 1 -56.09 -37.23 20.78
C MET A 1 -54.71 -36.74 20.63
N THR A 2 -54.45 -36.20 19.44
CA THR A 2 -53.13 -35.65 19.05
C THR A 2 -53.22 -34.12 19.17
N GLY A 3 -52.61 -33.57 20.20
CA GLY A 3 -52.52 -32.13 20.38
C GLY A 3 -51.40 -31.56 19.50
N ASN A 4 -51.77 -30.83 18.48
CA ASN A 4 -50.87 -29.99 17.74
C ASN A 4 -50.50 -28.75 18.56
N ASN A 5 -49.34 -28.75 19.19
CA ASN A 5 -48.70 -27.54 19.69
C ASN A 5 -48.06 -26.87 18.50
N HIS A 6 -48.74 -25.92 17.87
CA HIS A 6 -48.12 -24.86 17.11
C HIS A 6 -47.57 -23.86 18.12
N ASP A 7 -46.32 -24.03 18.50
CA ASP A 7 -45.53 -22.95 19.09
C ASP A 7 -45.40 -21.85 18.06
N ILE A 8 -46.25 -20.83 18.21
CA ILE A 8 -46.07 -19.54 17.55
C ILE A 8 -44.83 -18.94 18.20
N GLN A 9 -43.67 -19.04 17.53
CA GLN A 9 -42.52 -18.20 17.84
C GLN A 9 -43.01 -16.76 17.76
N ARG A 10 -43.28 -16.14 18.90
CA ARG A 10 -43.49 -14.70 18.99
C ARG A 10 -42.18 -14.05 18.52
N ASP A 11 -42.25 -13.49 17.34
CA ASP A 11 -41.21 -12.67 16.72
C ASP A 11 -40.93 -11.49 17.66
N ASP A 12 -39.83 -11.56 18.43
CA ASP A 12 -39.47 -10.57 19.45
C ASP A 12 -38.83 -9.33 18.78
N ARG A 13 -39.51 -8.81 17.76
CA ARG A 13 -39.07 -7.60 17.03
C ARG A 13 -39.24 -6.40 17.92
N ARG A 14 -38.11 -5.90 18.46
CA ARG A 14 -38.09 -4.62 19.19
C ARG A 14 -37.61 -3.49 18.27
N CYS A 15 -38.27 -2.36 18.40
CA CYS A 15 -37.83 -1.15 17.71
C CYS A 15 -36.47 -0.72 18.26
N ARG A 16 -35.50 -0.58 17.38
CA ARG A 16 -34.13 -0.20 17.72
C ARG A 16 -34.04 1.20 18.37
N HIS A 17 -34.97 2.10 18.00
CA HIS A 17 -34.95 3.48 18.49
C HIS A 17 -35.67 3.66 19.83
N CYS A 18 -36.89 3.12 20.00
CA CYS A 18 -37.71 3.34 21.19
C CYS A 18 -37.92 2.07 22.05
N GLU A 19 -37.33 0.93 21.69
CA GLU A 19 -37.42 -0.38 22.37
C GLU A 19 -38.84 -0.98 22.47
N ARG A 20 -39.89 -0.33 21.92
CA ARG A 20 -41.24 -0.87 21.88
C ARG A 20 -41.29 -2.08 20.94
N GLN A 21 -42.25 -2.97 21.18
CA GLN A 21 -42.49 -4.06 20.26
C GLN A 21 -42.99 -3.55 18.93
N SER A 22 -42.34 -3.96 17.83
CA SER A 22 -42.69 -3.53 16.48
C SER A 22 -43.95 -4.26 16.03
N GLY A 23 -44.94 -3.49 15.49
CA GLY A 23 -46.17 -4.03 14.94
C GLY A 23 -45.99 -4.57 13.50
N GLU A 24 -47.11 -4.93 12.87
CA GLU A 24 -47.15 -5.46 11.51
C GLU A 24 -46.60 -4.50 10.44
N ARG A 25 -46.62 -3.18 10.72
CA ARG A 25 -46.12 -2.11 9.82
C ARG A 25 -44.72 -1.63 10.17
N ALA A 26 -43.95 -2.46 10.89
CA ALA A 26 -42.59 -2.16 11.19
C ALA A 26 -41.72 -2.19 9.93
N VAL A 27 -40.77 -1.27 9.87
CA VAL A 27 -39.78 -1.16 8.78
C VAL A 27 -38.46 -1.79 9.24
N ARG A 28 -37.84 -2.56 8.39
CA ARG A 28 -36.52 -3.15 8.64
C ARG A 28 -35.46 -2.29 7.96
N CYS A 29 -34.43 -1.92 8.70
CA CYS A 29 -33.29 -1.22 8.14
C CYS A 29 -32.50 -2.16 7.22
N HIS A 30 -32.21 -1.72 6.01
CA HIS A 30 -31.45 -2.49 5.03
C HIS A 30 -30.01 -2.78 5.50
N ASP A 31 -29.34 -1.80 6.10
CA ASP A 31 -27.92 -1.88 6.41
C ASP A 31 -27.61 -2.67 7.72
N CYS A 32 -28.47 -2.56 8.74
CA CYS A 32 -28.23 -3.21 10.04
C CYS A 32 -29.24 -4.27 10.43
N ASP A 33 -30.24 -4.52 9.57
CA ASP A 33 -31.35 -5.45 9.84
C ASP A 33 -32.22 -5.13 11.07
N GLY A 34 -31.98 -3.98 11.72
CA GLY A 34 -32.75 -3.52 12.87
C GLY A 34 -34.18 -3.13 12.49
N TRP A 35 -35.13 -3.42 13.41
CA TRP A 35 -36.54 -3.07 13.21
C TRP A 35 -36.85 -1.68 13.79
N LEU A 36 -37.69 -0.90 13.09
CA LEU A 36 -38.28 0.34 13.58
C LEU A 36 -39.80 0.19 13.59
N CYS A 37 -40.44 0.60 14.68
CA CYS A 37 -41.90 0.61 14.74
C CYS A 37 -42.47 1.69 13.80
N GLU A 38 -43.77 1.63 13.51
CA GLU A 38 -44.43 2.56 12.58
C GLU A 38 -44.18 4.04 12.94
N ASP A 39 -44.23 4.39 14.23
CA ASP A 39 -44.01 5.77 14.69
C ASP A 39 -42.57 6.23 14.43
N CYS A 40 -41.57 5.38 14.72
CA CYS A 40 -40.16 5.69 14.51
C CYS A 40 -39.78 5.64 13.03
N ALA A 41 -40.36 4.73 12.25
CA ALA A 41 -40.10 4.64 10.82
C ALA A 41 -40.45 5.94 10.07
N GLY A 42 -41.46 6.67 10.51
CA GLY A 42 -41.83 7.94 9.90
C GLY A 42 -40.85 9.10 10.15
N THR A 43 -39.99 9.00 11.17
CA THR A 43 -39.10 10.10 11.59
C THR A 43 -37.62 9.71 11.58
N GLU A 44 -37.30 8.42 11.77
CA GLU A 44 -35.95 7.92 11.99
C GLU A 44 -35.45 7.02 10.85
N THR A 45 -36.04 7.15 9.66
CA THR A 45 -35.59 6.43 8.46
C THR A 45 -35.38 7.36 7.28
N VAL A 46 -34.55 6.87 6.39
CA VAL A 46 -34.26 7.50 5.08
C VAL A 46 -34.59 6.48 4.01
N GLU A 47 -35.34 6.92 3.01
CA GLU A 47 -35.56 6.16 1.78
C GLU A 47 -34.43 6.50 0.80
N CYS A 48 -33.62 5.53 0.46
CA CYS A 48 -32.54 5.67 -0.52
C CYS A 48 -33.12 5.69 -1.95
N GLY A 49 -32.47 6.38 -2.87
CA GLY A 49 -32.87 6.43 -4.28
C GLY A 49 -32.97 5.05 -4.95
N CYS A 50 -32.30 4.02 -4.42
CA CYS A 50 -32.42 2.64 -4.88
C CYS A 50 -33.67 1.91 -4.35
N GLY A 51 -34.47 2.55 -3.48
CA GLY A 51 -35.67 1.97 -2.86
C GLY A 51 -35.39 1.28 -1.52
N ASN A 52 -34.16 1.21 -1.04
CA ASN A 52 -33.85 0.66 0.28
C ASN A 52 -34.19 1.69 1.37
N THR A 53 -34.76 1.21 2.48
CA THR A 53 -35.00 2.03 3.66
C THR A 53 -33.93 1.73 4.71
N VAL A 54 -33.26 2.76 5.21
CA VAL A 54 -32.23 2.66 6.26
C VAL A 54 -32.59 3.54 7.45
N CYS A 55 -32.21 3.11 8.66
CA CYS A 55 -32.35 3.94 9.84
C CYS A 55 -31.37 5.13 9.80
N ASP A 56 -31.68 6.17 10.56
CA ASP A 56 -30.89 7.38 10.64
C ASP A 56 -29.43 7.14 11.01
N ASP A 57 -29.18 6.17 11.92
CA ASP A 57 -27.83 5.80 12.33
C ASP A 57 -26.99 5.14 11.23
N CYS A 58 -27.66 4.45 10.29
CA CYS A 58 -26.98 3.74 9.18
C CYS A 58 -26.87 4.62 7.93
N ALA A 59 -27.77 5.58 7.78
CA ALA A 59 -27.81 6.43 6.58
C ALA A 59 -26.49 7.21 6.42
N ARG A 60 -25.90 7.12 5.23
CA ARG A 60 -24.74 7.90 4.83
C ARG A 60 -25.18 9.22 4.24
N THR A 61 -24.41 10.26 4.44
CA THR A 61 -24.68 11.59 3.88
C THR A 61 -23.61 11.92 2.85
N CYS A 62 -24.02 12.24 1.64
CA CYS A 62 -23.10 12.74 0.62
C CYS A 62 -22.49 14.08 1.07
N ASN A 63 -21.17 14.15 1.12
CA ASN A 63 -20.46 15.36 1.55
C ASN A 63 -20.62 16.53 0.56
N GLU A 64 -20.92 16.24 -0.71
CA GLU A 64 -21.07 17.28 -1.75
C GLU A 64 -22.47 17.90 -1.78
N CYS A 65 -23.52 17.07 -1.84
CA CYS A 65 -24.88 17.56 -2.02
C CYS A 65 -25.78 17.39 -0.79
N GLY A 66 -25.33 16.71 0.25
CA GLY A 66 -26.12 16.44 1.46
C GLY A 66 -27.20 15.35 1.31
N SER A 67 -27.30 14.68 0.15
CA SER A 67 -28.24 13.57 -0.05
C SER A 67 -27.92 12.41 0.89
N ARG A 68 -28.98 11.78 1.41
CA ARG A 68 -28.86 10.64 2.31
C ARG A 68 -29.13 9.34 1.56
N MET A 69 -28.33 8.30 1.84
CA MET A 69 -28.36 7.04 1.11
C MET A 69 -28.02 5.84 2.01
N CYS A 70 -28.31 4.62 1.53
CA CYS A 70 -27.86 3.37 2.17
C CYS A 70 -26.37 3.13 1.94
N GLY A 71 -25.80 2.19 2.71
CA GLY A 71 -24.40 1.82 2.57
C GLY A 71 -24.01 1.32 1.18
N ASP A 72 -24.90 0.56 0.51
CA ASP A 72 -24.66 0.02 -0.83
C ASP A 72 -24.60 1.10 -1.93
N CYS A 73 -25.24 2.28 -1.70
CA CYS A 73 -25.23 3.40 -2.62
C CYS A 73 -24.21 4.50 -2.25
N ALA A 74 -23.48 4.31 -1.16
CA ALA A 74 -22.44 5.22 -0.73
C ALA A 74 -21.10 4.85 -1.38
N TYR A 75 -20.52 5.77 -2.10
CA TYR A 75 -19.16 5.71 -2.61
C TYR A 75 -18.25 6.56 -1.73
N TYR A 76 -16.95 6.30 -1.78
CA TYR A 76 -15.97 7.07 -1.03
C TYR A 76 -14.93 7.64 -1.98
N CYS A 77 -14.55 8.89 -1.73
CA CYS A 77 -13.43 9.49 -2.44
C CYS A 77 -12.13 8.82 -2.00
N GLU A 78 -11.37 8.25 -2.93
CA GLU A 78 -10.12 7.55 -2.64
C GLU A 78 -9.07 8.45 -1.97
N HIS A 79 -9.11 9.76 -2.26
CA HIS A 79 -8.12 10.69 -1.72
C HIS A 79 -8.51 11.27 -0.35
N CYS A 80 -9.76 11.71 -0.15
CA CYS A 80 -10.19 12.41 1.07
C CYS A 80 -11.22 11.64 1.90
N GLU A 81 -11.58 10.42 1.51
CA GLU A 81 -12.52 9.53 2.18
C GLU A 81 -13.96 10.10 2.35
N HIS A 82 -14.27 11.21 1.70
CA HIS A 82 -15.63 11.78 1.72
C HIS A 82 -16.64 10.79 1.15
N SER A 83 -17.79 10.66 1.82
CA SER A 83 -18.93 9.89 1.30
C SER A 83 -19.58 10.63 0.15
N LEU A 84 -19.86 9.93 -0.93
CA LEU A 84 -20.42 10.48 -2.18
C LEU A 84 -21.64 9.67 -2.61
N CYS A 85 -22.66 10.34 -3.17
CA CYS A 85 -23.72 9.66 -3.89
C CYS A 85 -23.29 9.39 -5.34
N GLU A 86 -24.08 8.60 -6.06
CA GLU A 86 -23.84 8.25 -7.46
C GLU A 86 -23.68 9.49 -8.37
N ASP A 87 -24.47 10.54 -8.12
CA ASP A 87 -24.44 11.76 -8.93
C ASP A 87 -23.26 12.69 -8.62
N CYS A 88 -22.63 12.56 -7.45
CA CYS A 88 -21.54 13.44 -7.01
C CYS A 88 -20.16 12.78 -7.07
N GLN A 89 -20.09 11.52 -7.41
CA GLN A 89 -18.81 10.85 -7.62
C GLN A 89 -18.27 11.11 -9.04
N GLU A 90 -16.97 11.27 -9.13
CA GLU A 90 -16.24 11.22 -10.39
C GLU A 90 -15.47 9.90 -10.45
N TYR A 91 -15.60 9.18 -11.55
CA TYR A 91 -14.93 7.89 -11.74
C TYR A 91 -13.79 8.01 -12.74
N CYS A 92 -12.61 7.55 -12.35
CA CYS A 92 -11.46 7.50 -13.23
C CYS A 92 -11.30 6.11 -13.87
N GLU A 93 -11.58 6.01 -15.16
CA GLU A 93 -11.44 4.75 -15.92
C GLU A 93 -10.01 4.20 -15.96
N GLN A 94 -9.00 5.04 -15.71
CA GLN A 94 -7.61 4.63 -15.82
C GLN A 94 -7.09 3.95 -14.54
N CYS A 95 -7.51 4.39 -13.36
CA CYS A 95 -7.12 3.78 -12.09
C CYS A 95 -8.24 2.96 -11.44
N ASP A 96 -9.45 2.95 -12.03
CA ASP A 96 -10.64 2.23 -11.53
C ASP A 96 -11.12 2.74 -10.15
N GLU A 97 -10.85 4.04 -9.84
CA GLU A 97 -11.11 4.66 -8.54
C GLU A 97 -12.13 5.80 -8.62
N ARG A 98 -12.73 6.14 -7.47
CA ARG A 98 -13.75 7.18 -7.34
C ARG A 98 -13.24 8.35 -6.51
N TYR A 99 -13.63 9.55 -6.95
CA TYR A 99 -13.20 10.81 -6.35
C TYR A 99 -14.37 11.75 -6.14
N CYS A 100 -14.27 12.67 -5.17
CA CYS A 100 -15.11 13.85 -5.18
C CYS A 100 -14.65 14.80 -6.30
N PRO A 101 -15.51 15.73 -6.78
CA PRO A 101 -15.15 16.63 -7.88
C PRO A 101 -13.86 17.42 -7.62
N TYR A 102 -13.66 17.88 -6.39
CA TYR A 102 -12.47 18.61 -5.99
C TYR A 102 -11.17 17.78 -6.10
N CYS A 103 -11.21 16.52 -5.63
CA CYS A 103 -10.07 15.63 -5.73
C CYS A 103 -9.85 15.16 -7.17
N TYR A 104 -10.93 14.97 -7.93
CA TYR A 104 -10.85 14.57 -9.34
C TYR A 104 -10.19 15.63 -10.22
N GLU A 105 -10.52 16.93 -10.03
CA GLU A 105 -9.85 18.03 -10.75
C GLU A 105 -8.33 18.07 -10.53
N ARG A 106 -7.87 17.58 -9.39
CA ARG A 106 -6.44 17.48 -9.01
C ARG A 106 -5.85 16.10 -9.22
N HIS A 107 -6.68 15.14 -9.61
CA HIS A 107 -6.29 13.77 -9.82
C HIS A 107 -5.36 13.68 -11.03
N ALA A 108 -4.10 13.39 -10.76
CA ALA A 108 -3.16 12.98 -11.80
C ALA A 108 -3.26 11.47 -11.93
N CYS A 109 -4.09 11.01 -12.85
CA CYS A 109 -4.30 9.59 -13.04
C CYS A 109 -2.99 8.84 -13.25
N ALA A 110 -2.88 7.74 -12.56
CA ALA A 110 -1.83 6.79 -12.77
C ALA A 110 -1.82 6.29 -14.21
N ASN A 111 -0.68 6.31 -14.83
CA ASN A 111 -0.42 5.54 -16.03
C ASN A 111 0.25 4.24 -15.60
N THR A 112 -0.42 3.48 -14.70
CA THR A 112 0.22 2.30 -14.12
C THR A 112 -0.48 1.03 -14.55
N GLN A 113 0.29 0.16 -15.13
CA GLN A 113 0.00 -1.24 -15.24
C GLN A 113 1.12 -1.98 -14.48
N ASP A 114 1.04 -2.00 -13.16
CA ASP A 114 1.93 -2.78 -12.28
C ASP A 114 3.42 -2.75 -12.68
N PRO A 115 4.05 -1.57 -12.85
CA PRO A 115 5.33 -1.49 -13.54
C PRO A 115 6.49 -2.07 -12.76
N CYS A 116 6.62 -1.79 -11.46
CA CYS A 116 7.79 -2.21 -10.70
C CYS A 116 7.77 -3.69 -10.29
N TYR A 117 6.61 -4.34 -10.29
CA TYR A 117 6.45 -5.75 -9.91
C TYR A 117 5.96 -6.66 -11.04
N ARG A 118 5.83 -6.16 -12.28
CA ARG A 118 5.57 -6.98 -13.46
C ARG A 118 6.71 -7.95 -13.75
N ASP A 119 6.50 -8.89 -14.68
CA ASP A 119 7.54 -9.82 -15.09
C ASP A 119 8.74 -9.05 -15.69
N PRO A 120 9.90 -9.00 -14.99
CA PRO A 120 11.05 -8.25 -15.46
C PRO A 120 11.68 -8.84 -16.72
N TYR A 121 11.24 -10.04 -17.12
CA TYR A 121 11.80 -10.79 -18.23
C TYR A 121 10.85 -10.90 -19.43
N GLU A 122 9.66 -10.32 -19.35
CA GLU A 122 8.68 -10.38 -20.41
C GLU A 122 9.29 -9.93 -21.75
N GLY A 123 9.30 -10.83 -22.72
CA GLY A 123 9.86 -10.57 -24.05
C GLY A 123 11.36 -10.32 -24.13
N ARG A 124 12.13 -10.54 -23.05
CA ARG A 124 13.59 -10.29 -22.98
C ARG A 124 14.37 -11.56 -22.64
N PRO A 125 15.56 -11.79 -23.23
CA PRO A 125 16.42 -12.85 -22.75
C PRO A 125 16.95 -12.53 -21.35
N VAL A 126 16.86 -13.50 -20.43
CA VAL A 126 17.36 -13.38 -19.06
C VAL A 126 18.90 -13.31 -19.06
N ARG A 127 19.45 -12.09 -19.07
CA ARG A 127 20.90 -11.86 -18.96
C ARG A 127 21.34 -11.61 -17.52
N GLU A 128 20.50 -10.88 -16.78
CA GLU A 128 20.71 -10.54 -15.38
C GLU A 128 19.48 -10.98 -14.58
N PRO A 129 19.53 -12.13 -13.89
CA PRO A 129 18.37 -12.67 -13.20
C PRO A 129 17.95 -11.84 -11.96
N PHE A 130 18.81 -10.98 -11.43
CA PHE A 130 18.45 -10.01 -10.41
C PHE A 130 17.95 -8.73 -11.07
N THR A 131 16.73 -8.34 -10.71
CA THR A 131 16.20 -7.01 -10.99
C THR A 131 15.60 -6.42 -9.71
N PHE A 132 15.54 -5.11 -9.65
CA PHE A 132 14.84 -4.37 -8.60
C PHE A 132 13.94 -3.31 -9.20
N GLY A 133 12.85 -3.01 -8.53
CA GLY A 133 11.94 -1.91 -8.82
C GLY A 133 11.76 -1.06 -7.57
N LEU A 134 11.42 0.21 -7.72
CA LEU A 134 11.15 1.13 -6.62
C LEU A 134 9.74 1.68 -6.73
N GLU A 135 9.06 1.77 -5.59
CA GLU A 135 7.96 2.68 -5.36
C GLU A 135 8.56 3.87 -4.61
N ILE A 136 8.36 5.06 -5.17
CA ILE A 136 8.93 6.31 -4.66
C ILE A 136 7.76 7.19 -4.26
N GLU A 137 7.46 7.21 -2.97
CA GLU A 137 6.43 8.06 -2.40
C GLU A 137 6.99 9.46 -2.17
N VAL A 138 6.38 10.48 -2.77
CA VAL A 138 6.79 11.87 -2.65
C VAL A 138 5.64 12.68 -2.09
N ASP A 139 5.77 13.12 -0.83
CA ASP A 139 4.74 13.87 -0.12
C ASP A 139 4.96 15.39 -0.29
N GLY A 140 3.96 16.09 -0.85
CA GLY A 140 4.00 17.51 -1.15
C GLY A 140 4.40 17.85 -2.60
N ASN A 141 4.40 19.16 -2.89
CA ASN A 141 4.71 19.64 -4.24
C ASN A 141 6.18 19.38 -4.60
N HIS A 142 6.39 18.90 -5.81
CA HIS A 142 7.71 18.58 -6.35
C HIS A 142 7.72 18.69 -7.88
N ASP A 143 8.87 18.48 -8.50
CA ASP A 143 9.01 18.47 -9.97
C ASP A 143 8.46 17.16 -10.54
N THR A 144 7.14 17.12 -10.75
CA THR A 144 6.44 15.96 -11.31
C THR A 144 6.85 15.67 -12.75
N ASP A 145 7.18 16.71 -13.55
CA ASP A 145 7.58 16.51 -14.95
C ASP A 145 8.94 15.82 -15.05
N MET A 146 9.86 16.12 -14.15
CA MET A 146 11.13 15.42 -14.06
C MET A 146 10.95 13.92 -13.85
N LEU A 147 10.03 13.53 -12.97
CA LEU A 147 9.78 12.12 -12.65
C LEU A 147 8.96 11.46 -13.75
N ARG A 148 7.82 12.03 -14.17
CA ARG A 148 6.94 11.47 -15.18
C ARG A 148 7.59 11.25 -16.54
N ASN A 149 8.53 12.13 -16.92
CA ASN A 149 9.23 12.03 -18.21
C ASN A 149 10.52 11.20 -18.14
N HIS A 150 10.88 10.66 -16.97
CA HIS A 150 12.10 9.88 -16.84
C HIS A 150 11.87 8.43 -17.32
N ARG A 151 12.76 7.93 -18.17
CA ARG A 151 12.63 6.60 -18.80
C ARG A 151 12.62 5.39 -17.84
N LEU A 152 13.06 5.59 -16.59
CA LEU A 152 13.03 4.55 -15.55
C LEU A 152 11.76 4.63 -14.69
N ILE A 153 10.92 5.63 -14.88
CA ILE A 153 9.61 5.72 -14.23
C ILE A 153 8.58 5.20 -15.24
N ALA A 154 7.84 4.20 -14.84
CA ALA A 154 6.87 3.54 -15.69
C ALA A 154 5.44 3.97 -15.36
N GLY A 155 5.22 4.51 -14.16
CA GLY A 155 3.90 4.96 -13.74
C GLY A 155 3.94 5.84 -12.50
N TRP A 156 2.79 6.41 -12.18
CA TRP A 156 2.55 7.19 -10.98
C TRP A 156 1.06 7.14 -10.61
N CYS A 157 0.76 7.27 -9.33
CA CYS A 157 -0.59 7.32 -8.82
C CYS A 157 -0.68 8.22 -7.57
N PRO A 158 -1.85 8.74 -7.25
CA PRO A 158 -2.14 9.21 -5.91
C PRO A 158 -2.01 8.05 -4.92
N ASP A 159 -1.51 8.32 -3.72
CA ASP A 159 -1.50 7.37 -2.61
C ASP A 159 -2.18 8.01 -1.40
N GLY A 160 -3.18 7.31 -0.82
CA GLY A 160 -3.95 7.78 0.33
C GLY A 160 -3.15 7.87 1.64
N SER A 161 -1.93 7.34 1.70
CA SER A 161 -1.02 7.49 2.83
C SER A 161 -0.27 8.82 2.84
N LEU A 162 -0.25 9.53 1.71
CA LEU A 162 0.40 10.83 1.55
C LEU A 162 -0.56 11.95 1.93
N HIS A 163 -0.05 12.98 2.63
CA HIS A 163 -0.91 13.92 3.36
C HIS A 163 -0.98 15.32 2.75
N HIS A 164 -0.11 15.67 1.82
CA HIS A 164 -0.02 17.02 1.27
C HIS A 164 -0.48 17.08 -0.19
N ASP A 165 -1.00 18.23 -0.60
CA ASP A 165 -1.38 18.48 -1.99
C ASP A 165 -0.18 18.30 -2.92
N GLY A 166 -0.41 17.73 -4.09
CA GLY A 166 0.63 17.45 -5.08
C GLY A 166 1.44 16.17 -4.83
N SER A 167 1.11 15.42 -3.78
CA SER A 167 1.76 14.15 -3.45
C SER A 167 1.46 13.07 -4.47
N LEU A 168 2.48 12.27 -4.81
CA LEU A 168 2.35 11.13 -5.73
C LEU A 168 3.30 10.00 -5.33
N GLU A 169 2.85 8.77 -5.57
CA GLU A 169 3.70 7.58 -5.64
C GLU A 169 4.15 7.37 -7.09
N TYR A 170 5.43 7.12 -7.29
CA TYR A 170 6.02 6.79 -8.58
C TYR A 170 6.54 5.37 -8.59
N GLN A 171 6.20 4.63 -9.63
CA GLN A 171 6.62 3.26 -9.81
C GLN A 171 7.65 3.17 -10.91
N SER A 172 8.81 2.59 -10.60
CA SER A 172 9.88 2.45 -11.57
C SER A 172 9.67 1.25 -12.50
N GLU A 173 10.38 1.24 -13.61
CA GLU A 173 10.62 0.01 -14.38
C GLU A 173 11.39 -1.01 -13.54
N PRO A 174 11.24 -2.33 -13.79
CA PRO A 174 12.18 -3.33 -13.28
C PRO A 174 13.59 -3.06 -13.84
N MET A 175 14.52 -2.74 -12.95
CA MET A 175 15.87 -2.29 -13.27
C MET A 175 16.92 -3.37 -12.99
N THR A 176 18.00 -3.34 -13.77
CA THR A 176 19.21 -4.14 -13.49
C THR A 176 20.24 -3.32 -12.73
N MET A 177 21.29 -3.96 -12.23
CA MET A 177 22.41 -3.29 -11.54
C MET A 177 23.08 -2.20 -12.40
N SER A 178 23.04 -2.31 -13.71
CA SER A 178 23.61 -1.31 -14.62
C SER A 178 22.85 0.03 -14.61
N GLN A 179 21.61 0.04 -14.18
CA GLN A 179 20.74 1.21 -14.09
C GLN A 179 20.77 1.89 -12.70
N LEU A 180 21.41 1.26 -11.71
CA LEU A 180 21.45 1.78 -10.33
C LEU A 180 21.95 3.22 -10.24
N THR A 181 23.06 3.55 -10.91
CA THR A 181 23.60 4.92 -10.89
C THR A 181 22.61 5.94 -11.49
N GLU A 182 21.84 5.55 -12.48
CA GLU A 182 20.87 6.44 -13.14
C GLU A 182 19.68 6.72 -12.24
N ILE A 183 19.07 5.68 -11.68
CA ILE A 183 17.92 5.86 -10.76
C ILE A 183 18.34 6.61 -9.50
N ARG A 184 19.53 6.35 -8.95
CA ARG A 184 20.07 7.09 -7.81
C ARG A 184 20.18 8.59 -8.12
N ARG A 185 20.67 8.96 -9.31
CA ARG A 185 20.74 10.39 -9.72
C ARG A 185 19.37 11.03 -9.90
N LEU A 186 18.36 10.25 -10.26
CA LEU A 186 16.99 10.74 -10.28
C LEU A 186 16.52 11.01 -8.86
N VAL A 187 16.68 10.07 -7.95
CA VAL A 187 16.31 10.20 -6.53
C VAL A 187 17.04 11.38 -5.86
N GLU A 188 18.32 11.62 -6.16
CA GLU A 188 19.09 12.79 -5.69
C GLU A 188 18.47 14.14 -6.05
N ARG A 189 17.59 14.19 -7.05
CA ARG A 189 16.94 15.41 -7.52
C ARG A 189 15.54 15.61 -6.96
N ILE A 190 15.00 14.63 -6.23
CA ILE A 190 13.67 14.71 -5.63
C ILE A 190 13.76 15.61 -4.41
N ALA A 191 13.16 16.79 -4.50
CA ALA A 191 12.99 17.74 -3.42
C ALA A 191 11.52 18.14 -3.34
N THR A 192 11.00 18.28 -2.12
CA THR A 192 9.63 18.70 -1.84
C THR A 192 9.58 19.98 -1.04
N ASP A 193 8.44 20.64 -1.06
CA ASP A 193 8.17 21.82 -0.22
C ASP A 193 7.73 21.44 1.20
N THR A 194 7.65 20.14 1.52
CA THR A 194 7.26 19.59 2.82
C THR A 194 8.35 18.70 3.41
N ASP A 195 8.19 18.34 4.66
CA ASP A 195 9.03 17.32 5.31
C ASP A 195 8.59 15.92 4.85
N ASN A 196 9.40 15.31 3.99
CA ASN A 196 9.16 14.01 3.39
C ASN A 196 9.58 12.82 4.30
N THR A 197 9.89 13.05 5.57
CA THR A 197 10.39 12.00 6.47
C THR A 197 9.34 10.95 6.83
N LEU A 198 8.06 11.29 6.68
CA LEU A 198 6.93 10.39 6.96
C LEU A 198 6.51 9.56 5.75
N SER A 199 6.99 9.88 4.56
CA SER A 199 6.71 9.08 3.36
C SER A 199 7.36 7.71 3.45
N GLY A 200 6.79 6.76 2.76
CA GLY A 200 7.35 5.44 2.61
C GLY A 200 8.29 5.32 1.41
N GLY A 201 8.57 4.11 1.10
CA GLY A 201 9.27 3.72 -0.11
C GLY A 201 9.41 2.21 -0.13
N HIS A 202 9.16 1.60 -1.26
CA HIS A 202 9.23 0.15 -1.37
C HIS A 202 10.29 -0.26 -2.37
N MET A 203 10.80 -1.46 -2.19
CA MET A 203 11.68 -2.08 -3.17
C MET A 203 11.16 -3.45 -3.54
N HIS A 204 10.93 -3.67 -4.82
CA HIS A 204 10.62 -4.98 -5.39
C HIS A 204 11.89 -5.63 -5.90
N ILE A 205 12.07 -6.90 -5.64
CA ILE A 205 13.16 -7.68 -6.24
C ILE A 205 12.61 -8.87 -7.00
N SER A 206 13.29 -9.25 -8.08
CA SER A 206 12.93 -10.42 -8.89
C SER A 206 12.88 -11.69 -8.05
N ARG A 207 11.82 -12.47 -8.26
CA ARG A 207 11.54 -13.69 -7.54
C ARG A 207 11.97 -14.91 -8.33
N THR A 208 12.56 -15.86 -7.64
CA THR A 208 12.84 -17.21 -8.13
C THR A 208 12.39 -18.22 -7.10
N GLY A 209 12.33 -19.48 -7.42
CA GLY A 209 11.99 -20.53 -6.46
C GLY A 209 12.93 -20.66 -5.26
N ARG A 210 14.00 -19.85 -5.18
CA ARG A 210 14.94 -19.78 -4.04
C ARG A 210 14.82 -18.51 -3.21
N GLN A 211 14.08 -17.53 -3.71
CA GLN A 211 13.73 -16.29 -3.01
C GLN A 211 12.43 -16.54 -2.23
N THR A 212 12.53 -16.92 -0.97
CA THR A 212 11.35 -17.14 -0.11
C THR A 212 11.23 -16.04 0.94
N PRO A 213 10.02 -15.61 1.33
CA PRO A 213 9.84 -14.56 2.32
C PRO A 213 10.47 -14.94 3.68
N ALA A 214 10.40 -16.22 4.09
CA ALA A 214 11.04 -16.68 5.31
C ALA A 214 12.58 -16.53 5.31
N ARG A 215 13.25 -16.70 4.17
CA ARG A 215 14.69 -16.43 4.05
C ARG A 215 15.01 -14.95 4.22
N TRP A 216 14.17 -14.10 3.62
CA TRP A 216 14.31 -12.65 3.72
C TRP A 216 14.00 -12.18 5.14
N TYR A 217 12.98 -12.75 5.80
CA TYR A 217 12.73 -12.47 7.21
C TYR A 217 14.00 -12.65 8.06
N TRP A 218 14.64 -13.82 7.98
CA TRP A 218 15.87 -14.10 8.75
C TRP A 218 17.06 -13.25 8.32
N ALA A 219 17.07 -12.74 7.11
CA ALA A 219 18.10 -11.80 6.66
C ALA A 219 17.90 -10.41 7.28
N LEU A 220 16.67 -9.88 7.26
CA LEU A 220 16.35 -8.57 7.83
C LEU A 220 16.45 -8.57 9.36
N GLU A 221 15.94 -9.60 10.02
CA GLU A 221 16.00 -9.77 11.48
C GLU A 221 17.44 -9.77 12.03
N ALA A 222 18.40 -10.15 11.23
CA ALA A 222 19.80 -10.20 11.64
C ALA A 222 20.50 -8.83 11.67
N LEU A 223 19.91 -7.80 11.05
CA LEU A 223 20.51 -6.47 10.97
C LEU A 223 20.32 -5.72 12.29
N ASP A 224 21.31 -4.92 12.66
CA ASP A 224 21.18 -3.97 13.75
C ASP A 224 20.64 -2.60 13.26
N GLU A 225 20.28 -1.74 14.21
CA GLU A 225 19.71 -0.43 13.92
C GLU A 225 20.62 0.42 13.02
N THR A 226 21.93 0.42 13.27
CA THR A 226 22.91 1.18 12.47
C THR A 226 22.96 0.67 11.03
N GLN A 227 22.91 -0.65 10.83
CA GLN A 227 22.87 -1.26 9.51
C GLN A 227 21.55 -0.95 8.81
N CYS A 228 20.42 -1.05 9.52
CA CYS A 228 19.10 -0.69 8.98
C CYS A 228 19.05 0.77 8.53
N GLU A 229 19.52 1.69 9.36
CA GLU A 229 19.58 3.11 9.00
C GLU A 229 20.46 3.35 7.76
N ALA A 230 21.66 2.78 7.70
CA ALA A 230 22.56 2.94 6.56
C ALA A 230 22.03 2.33 5.25
N LEU A 231 21.13 1.34 5.35
CA LEU A 231 20.42 0.72 4.23
C LEU A 231 19.07 1.37 3.93
N ASN A 232 18.72 2.47 4.59
CA ASN A 232 17.42 3.15 4.50
C ASN A 232 16.23 2.24 4.86
N MET A 233 16.41 1.35 5.84
CA MET A 233 15.37 0.44 6.34
C MET A 233 14.81 0.94 7.66
N ARG A 234 13.49 0.89 7.83
CA ARG A 234 12.74 1.45 8.97
C ARG A 234 11.99 0.44 9.83
N HIS A 235 12.01 -0.86 9.51
CA HIS A 235 11.24 -1.88 10.23
C HIS A 235 11.60 -2.04 11.72
N MET A 236 12.72 -1.51 12.18
CA MET A 236 13.08 -1.46 13.60
C MET A 236 12.50 -0.25 14.35
N THR A 237 12.17 0.82 13.64
CA THR A 237 11.71 2.09 14.22
C THR A 237 10.25 2.42 13.87
N ASP A 238 9.73 1.90 12.77
CA ASP A 238 8.36 2.07 12.31
C ASP A 238 7.67 0.72 12.20
N THR A 239 6.96 0.34 13.25
CA THR A 239 6.18 -0.91 13.28
C THR A 239 4.75 -0.75 12.77
N ARG A 240 4.32 0.46 12.44
CA ARG A 240 2.96 0.71 11.97
C ARG A 240 2.75 0.29 10.51
N TRP A 241 3.75 0.54 9.64
CA TRP A 241 3.62 0.37 8.20
C TRP A 241 4.57 -0.66 7.60
N CYS A 242 5.51 -1.18 8.39
CA CYS A 242 6.50 -2.14 7.93
C CYS A 242 7.01 -3.05 9.06
N GLU A 243 6.09 -3.62 9.84
CA GLU A 243 6.46 -4.54 10.91
C GLU A 243 7.10 -5.82 10.36
N LEU A 244 8.23 -6.23 10.94
CA LEU A 244 8.91 -7.46 10.55
C LEU A 244 8.33 -8.66 11.30
N ILE A 245 7.33 -9.33 10.70
CA ILE A 245 6.58 -10.43 11.31
C ILE A 245 7.01 -11.77 10.68
N HIS A 246 7.33 -12.75 11.52
CA HIS A 246 7.63 -14.11 11.05
C HIS A 246 6.34 -14.86 10.71
N GLY A 247 6.25 -15.33 9.46
CA GLY A 247 5.13 -16.16 9.01
C GLY A 247 3.92 -15.38 8.47
N ASP A 248 3.93 -14.06 8.59
CA ASP A 248 2.98 -13.17 7.91
C ASP A 248 3.71 -12.34 6.85
N TYR A 249 3.32 -12.54 5.60
CA TYR A 249 3.97 -11.95 4.43
C TYR A 249 2.95 -11.43 3.42
N CYS A 250 1.76 -11.04 3.85
CA CYS A 250 0.70 -10.59 2.95
C CYS A 250 -0.03 -9.32 3.40
N GLY A 251 0.31 -8.79 4.58
CA GLY A 251 -0.28 -7.56 5.11
C GLY A 251 0.26 -6.29 4.46
N LYS A 252 -0.55 -5.23 4.43
CA LYS A 252 -0.10 -3.88 4.01
C LYS A 252 0.87 -3.25 5.01
N ASP A 253 0.90 -3.75 6.24
CA ASP A 253 1.73 -3.31 7.37
C ASP A 253 2.99 -4.16 7.59
N THR A 254 3.21 -5.18 6.76
CA THR A 254 4.37 -6.08 6.90
C THR A 254 5.58 -5.58 6.12
N ALA A 255 6.78 -5.76 6.70
CA ALA A 255 8.05 -5.39 6.07
C ALA A 255 8.37 -6.17 4.78
N ILE A 256 7.78 -7.35 4.64
CA ILE A 256 7.95 -8.25 3.48
C ILE A 256 6.57 -8.63 2.98
N ASN A 257 6.27 -8.33 1.72
CA ASN A 257 5.04 -8.72 1.06
C ASN A 257 5.33 -9.71 -0.08
N ASP A 258 4.68 -10.88 -0.01
CA ASP A 258 4.87 -12.03 -0.92
C ASP A 258 3.68 -12.27 -1.85
N THR A 259 2.78 -11.31 -1.98
CA THR A 259 1.56 -11.45 -2.79
C THR A 259 1.83 -11.35 -4.30
N HIS A 260 2.93 -10.72 -4.71
CA HIS A 260 3.26 -10.54 -6.12
C HIS A 260 3.86 -11.80 -6.75
N ARG A 261 3.39 -12.13 -7.95
CA ARG A 261 3.80 -13.35 -8.67
C ARG A 261 5.27 -13.36 -9.04
N HIS A 262 5.81 -12.23 -9.49
CA HIS A 262 7.13 -12.13 -10.12
C HIS A 262 8.19 -11.49 -9.23
N THR A 263 7.78 -10.82 -8.17
CA THR A 263 8.67 -10.12 -7.23
C THR A 263 8.34 -10.46 -5.77
N ILE A 264 9.25 -10.10 -4.87
CA ILE A 264 8.99 -9.93 -3.45
C ILE A 264 9.12 -8.43 -3.18
N GLU A 265 8.13 -7.85 -2.54
CA GLU A 265 8.10 -6.46 -2.13
C GLU A 265 8.68 -6.32 -0.73
N PHE A 266 9.51 -5.30 -0.54
CA PHE A 266 10.08 -4.90 0.73
C PHE A 266 9.59 -3.50 1.09
N ARG A 267 8.62 -3.45 1.98
CA ARG A 267 8.01 -2.21 2.50
C ARG A 267 8.86 -1.55 3.58
N THR A 268 9.91 -2.21 4.00
CA THR A 268 10.81 -1.75 5.06
C THR A 268 11.61 -0.51 4.68
N PHE A 269 11.78 -0.22 3.39
CA PHE A 269 12.57 0.94 2.97
C PHE A 269 11.84 2.25 3.31
N GLY A 270 12.62 3.26 3.75
CA GLY A 270 12.14 4.61 3.99
C GLY A 270 12.05 5.43 2.70
N PRO A 271 11.71 6.72 2.79
CA PRO A 271 11.51 7.54 1.59
C PRO A 271 12.74 7.58 0.70
N TRP A 272 12.50 7.63 -0.61
CA TRP A 272 13.52 7.79 -1.63
C TRP A 272 13.52 9.23 -2.14
N HIS A 273 14.38 10.07 -1.59
CA HIS A 273 14.50 11.48 -1.97
C HIS A 273 15.96 11.96 -1.84
N HIS A 274 16.18 13.26 -2.05
CA HIS A 274 17.49 13.90 -2.04
C HIS A 274 18.41 13.44 -0.87
N ASP A 275 17.89 13.45 0.37
CA ASP A 275 18.72 13.15 1.55
C ASP A 275 19.01 11.66 1.73
N THR A 276 18.19 10.78 1.15
CA THR A 276 18.33 9.32 1.27
C THR A 276 18.96 8.68 0.04
N ALA A 277 19.12 9.41 -1.06
CA ALA A 277 19.65 8.89 -2.32
C ALA A 277 21.00 8.19 -2.18
N GLY A 278 21.87 8.69 -1.28
CA GLY A 278 23.16 8.05 -0.99
C GLY A 278 23.06 6.65 -0.37
N ARG A 279 21.92 6.32 0.26
CA ARG A 279 21.66 5.01 0.87
C ARG A 279 21.15 3.99 -0.13
N LEU A 280 20.63 4.43 -1.29
CA LEU A 280 20.07 3.54 -2.31
C LEU A 280 21.10 2.56 -2.88
N ASP A 281 22.33 3.02 -3.14
CA ASP A 281 23.41 2.15 -3.63
C ASP A 281 23.68 1.02 -2.62
N ALA A 282 23.80 1.34 -1.33
CA ALA A 282 24.02 0.35 -0.27
C ALA A 282 22.85 -0.65 -0.17
N ALA A 283 21.61 -0.14 -0.19
CA ALA A 283 20.41 -0.96 -0.11
C ALA A 283 20.35 -1.97 -1.27
N VAL A 284 20.50 -1.51 -2.52
CA VAL A 284 20.44 -2.38 -3.70
C VAL A 284 21.60 -3.37 -3.73
N HIS A 285 22.81 -2.96 -3.35
CA HIS A 285 23.97 -3.88 -3.28
C HIS A 285 23.76 -4.96 -2.21
N TYR A 286 23.22 -4.61 -1.04
CA TYR A 286 22.86 -5.57 -0.01
C TYR A 286 21.81 -6.58 -0.53
N MET A 287 20.73 -6.11 -1.11
CA MET A 287 19.67 -6.95 -1.65
C MET A 287 20.19 -7.89 -2.74
N HIS A 288 21.03 -7.39 -3.64
CA HIS A 288 21.69 -8.20 -4.67
C HIS A 288 22.61 -9.26 -4.09
N ALA A 289 23.43 -8.91 -3.09
CA ALA A 289 24.33 -9.87 -2.44
C ALA A 289 23.57 -11.02 -1.78
N MET A 290 22.50 -10.70 -1.03
CA MET A 290 21.62 -11.68 -0.39
C MET A 290 20.84 -12.52 -1.41
N TRP A 291 20.33 -11.90 -2.45
CA TRP A 291 19.65 -12.59 -3.56
C TRP A 291 20.59 -13.64 -4.20
N ARG A 292 21.82 -13.26 -4.54
CA ARG A 292 22.85 -14.18 -5.06
C ARG A 292 23.21 -15.30 -4.08
N PHE A 293 23.28 -14.98 -2.80
CA PHE A 293 23.54 -15.98 -1.76
C PHE A 293 22.44 -17.03 -1.73
N PHE A 294 21.17 -16.62 -1.73
CA PHE A 294 20.05 -17.55 -1.76
C PHE A 294 20.01 -18.41 -3.02
N GLN A 295 20.41 -17.89 -4.16
CA GLN A 295 20.48 -18.66 -5.41
C GLN A 295 21.43 -19.85 -5.36
N LYS A 296 22.46 -19.78 -4.54
CA LYS A 296 23.47 -20.86 -4.42
C LYS A 296 22.95 -22.10 -3.68
N PHE A 297 21.91 -21.95 -2.87
CA PHE A 297 21.47 -23.02 -1.97
C PHE A 297 19.98 -23.38 -2.18
N PRO A 298 19.65 -24.67 -2.37
CA PRO A 298 18.27 -25.15 -2.26
C PRO A 298 17.65 -24.76 -0.91
N VAL A 299 16.31 -24.52 -0.88
CA VAL A 299 15.62 -24.04 0.32
C VAL A 299 15.92 -24.88 1.57
N PRO A 300 15.88 -26.23 1.55
CA PRO A 300 16.07 -27.04 2.76
C PRO A 300 17.53 -27.12 3.25
N LYS A 301 18.49 -26.62 2.46
CA LYS A 301 19.92 -26.76 2.79
C LYS A 301 20.51 -25.56 3.52
N LEU A 302 19.80 -24.43 3.59
CA LEU A 302 20.30 -23.21 4.20
C LEU A 302 19.72 -23.05 5.61
N LYS A 303 20.58 -22.97 6.60
CA LYS A 303 20.19 -22.80 8.01
C LYS A 303 20.03 -21.33 8.35
N THR A 304 19.11 -21.01 9.25
CA THR A 304 18.85 -19.64 9.73
C THR A 304 20.13 -18.91 10.14
N ARG A 305 21.00 -19.55 10.94
CA ARG A 305 22.27 -18.96 11.38
C ARG A 305 23.19 -18.55 10.24
N ASP A 306 23.17 -19.30 9.13
CA ASP A 306 24.02 -19.03 7.97
C ASP A 306 23.46 -17.83 7.18
N ILE A 307 22.11 -17.70 7.13
CA ILE A 307 21.42 -16.53 6.55
C ILE A 307 21.78 -15.28 7.36
N GLN A 308 21.60 -15.33 8.68
CA GLN A 308 21.86 -14.21 9.58
C GLN A 308 23.32 -13.76 9.54
N ALA A 309 24.26 -14.71 9.54
CA ALA A 309 25.68 -14.40 9.44
C ALA A 309 26.02 -13.73 8.11
N MET A 310 25.50 -14.27 6.99
CA MET A 310 25.74 -13.70 5.66
C MET A 310 25.10 -12.33 5.53
N SER A 311 23.91 -12.12 6.10
CA SER A 311 23.21 -10.84 6.05
C SER A 311 24.03 -9.71 6.68
N ARG A 312 24.53 -9.91 7.89
CA ARG A 312 25.41 -8.93 8.57
C ARG A 312 26.67 -8.60 7.76
N VAL A 313 27.29 -9.62 7.17
CA VAL A 313 28.48 -9.42 6.33
C VAL A 313 28.13 -8.66 5.06
N ALA A 314 27.03 -9.01 4.39
CA ALA A 314 26.59 -8.35 3.16
C ALA A 314 26.23 -6.89 3.40
N ALA A 315 25.52 -6.59 4.50
CA ALA A 315 25.17 -5.23 4.89
C ALA A 315 26.42 -4.37 5.14
N THR A 316 27.36 -4.87 5.97
CA THR A 316 28.61 -4.17 6.26
C THR A 316 29.41 -3.89 4.99
N GLN A 317 29.50 -4.87 4.08
CA GLN A 317 30.24 -4.72 2.84
C GLN A 317 29.58 -3.66 1.92
N ALA A 318 28.26 -3.73 1.74
CA ALA A 318 27.52 -2.80 0.90
C ALA A 318 27.64 -1.35 1.39
N ILE A 319 27.55 -1.14 2.71
CA ILE A 319 27.72 0.17 3.35
C ILE A 319 29.14 0.71 3.13
N ASN A 320 30.16 -0.11 3.37
CA ASN A 320 31.56 0.29 3.21
C ASN A 320 31.91 0.65 1.76
N ASP A 321 31.46 -0.14 0.79
CA ASP A 321 31.70 0.09 -0.63
C ASP A 321 31.05 1.40 -1.10
N THR A 322 29.86 1.69 -0.63
CA THR A 322 29.14 2.95 -0.92
C THR A 322 29.87 4.16 -0.33
N ASN A 323 30.29 4.09 0.93
CA ASN A 323 31.04 5.15 1.60
C ASN A 323 32.39 5.45 0.91
N ALA A 324 33.12 4.42 0.48
CA ALA A 324 34.37 4.54 -0.25
C ALA A 324 34.19 5.27 -1.60
N THR A 325 33.08 4.96 -2.29
CA THR A 325 32.73 5.60 -3.58
C THR A 325 32.38 7.07 -3.41
N THR A 326 31.65 7.43 -2.36
CA THR A 326 31.27 8.81 -2.04
C THR A 326 32.48 9.64 -1.63
N ALA A 327 33.38 9.11 -0.81
CA ALA A 327 34.59 9.77 -0.38
C ALA A 327 35.57 10.04 -1.55
N GLY A 328 35.58 9.19 -2.58
CA GLY A 328 36.37 9.37 -3.80
C GLY A 328 35.86 10.50 -4.70
N ARG A 329 34.55 10.78 -4.71
CA ARG A 329 33.92 11.84 -5.53
C ARG A 329 34.11 13.25 -4.96
N GLY A 330 34.31 13.40 -3.66
CA GLY A 330 34.54 14.68 -3.00
C GLY A 330 35.98 15.23 -3.12
N ARG A 331 36.85 14.55 -3.89
CA ARG A 331 38.28 14.94 -4.05
C ARG A 331 38.67 15.37 -5.47
N ILE A 332 37.70 15.63 -6.33
CA ILE A 332 37.94 16.12 -7.71
C ILE A 332 37.50 17.58 -7.83
#